data_88234435d382f5a459de5545f2e76235
#
_entry.id   88234435d382f5a459de5545f2e76235
#
_cell.length_a   1.000
_cell.length_b   1.000
_cell.length_c   1.000
_cell.angle_alpha   90.00
_cell.angle_beta   90.00
_cell.angle_gamma   90.00
#
_symmetry.space_group_name_H-M   'P 1'
#
loop_
_entity.id
_entity.type
_entity.pdbx_description
1 polymer ?
#
loop_
_entity_poly.entity_id
_entity_poly.type
_entity_poly.pdbx_seq_one_letter_code
_entity_poly.pdbx_strand_id
1 'polypeptide(L)'
;MAVKQTAGREKLGTFAPKFAELNDDVLFGEVWSREDTLSLRDRSLVTVVSLMAQGLVDSSFQYHLMTAKKNGITKTEIAEILTHAAFY
;
A
#
# COMPACT_ATOMS: atom_id res chain seq x y z
N MET A 1 1.13 -14.37 8.81
CA MET A 1 -0.33 -14.29 8.57
C MET A 1 -0.56 -13.66 7.20
N ALA A 2 -1.46 -14.24 6.42
CA ALA A 2 -1.73 -13.73 5.08
C ALA A 2 -2.53 -12.42 5.14
N VAL A 3 -2.16 -11.48 4.29
CA VAL A 3 -2.95 -10.26 4.07
C VAL A 3 -4.17 -10.64 3.24
N LYS A 4 -5.36 -10.22 3.67
CA LYS A 4 -6.59 -10.46 2.95
C LYS A 4 -7.20 -9.13 2.52
N GLN A 5 -7.48 -9.01 1.24
CA GLN A 5 -8.07 -7.82 0.65
C GLN A 5 -9.16 -8.22 -0.34
N THR A 6 -10.28 -7.53 -0.30
CA THR A 6 -11.41 -7.74 -1.21
C THR A 6 -11.85 -6.45 -1.90
N ALA A 7 -11.12 -5.35 -1.70
CA ALA A 7 -11.51 -4.05 -2.23
C ALA A 7 -11.57 -4.04 -3.77
N GLY A 8 -10.69 -4.79 -4.43
CA GLY A 8 -10.72 -4.88 -5.88
C GLY A 8 -12.03 -5.46 -6.37
N ARG A 9 -12.44 -6.57 -5.79
CA ARG A 9 -13.72 -7.23 -6.14
C ARG A 9 -14.92 -6.36 -5.80
N GLU A 10 -14.88 -5.69 -4.66
CA GLU A 10 -15.99 -4.84 -4.21
C GLU A 10 -16.19 -3.62 -5.12
N LYS A 11 -15.11 -3.03 -5.59
CA LYS A 11 -15.15 -1.78 -6.37
C LYS A 11 -15.15 -2.01 -7.88
N LEU A 12 -14.41 -2.99 -8.36
CA LEU A 12 -14.14 -3.20 -9.78
C LEU A 12 -14.44 -4.61 -10.27
N GLY A 13 -15.02 -5.49 -9.42
CA GLY A 13 -15.21 -6.89 -9.75
C GLY A 13 -16.09 -7.16 -10.97
N THR A 14 -17.08 -6.30 -11.20
CA THR A 14 -17.97 -6.45 -12.37
C THR A 14 -17.42 -5.76 -13.60
N PHE A 15 -16.69 -4.67 -13.44
CA PHE A 15 -16.13 -3.90 -14.55
C PHE A 15 -14.81 -4.47 -15.05
N ALA A 16 -13.91 -4.81 -14.12
CA ALA A 16 -12.56 -5.30 -14.45
C ALA A 16 -12.20 -6.50 -13.57
N PRO A 17 -12.85 -7.66 -13.81
CA PRO A 17 -12.68 -8.82 -12.91
C PRO A 17 -11.25 -9.35 -12.84
N LYS A 18 -10.50 -9.33 -13.91
CA LYS A 18 -9.10 -9.78 -13.90
C LYS A 18 -8.24 -8.84 -13.08
N PHE A 19 -8.46 -7.52 -13.19
CA PHE A 19 -7.74 -6.56 -12.36
C PHE A 19 -8.07 -6.78 -10.87
N ALA A 20 -9.36 -6.97 -10.57
CA ALA A 20 -9.80 -7.21 -9.19
C ALA A 20 -9.15 -8.47 -8.61
N GLU A 21 -9.09 -9.55 -9.39
CA GLU A 21 -8.43 -10.79 -8.98
C GLU A 21 -6.94 -10.56 -8.71
N LEU A 22 -6.24 -9.89 -9.62
CA LEU A 22 -4.81 -9.60 -9.45
C LEU A 22 -4.55 -8.73 -8.23
N ASN A 23 -5.38 -7.71 -8.01
CA ASN A 23 -5.26 -6.83 -6.86
C ASN A 23 -5.46 -7.60 -5.54
N ASP A 24 -6.52 -8.38 -5.46
CA ASP A 24 -6.90 -9.03 -4.20
C ASP A 24 -6.06 -10.27 -3.92
N ASP A 25 -5.91 -11.14 -4.91
CA ASP A 25 -5.32 -12.46 -4.71
C ASP A 25 -3.81 -12.48 -4.91
N VAL A 26 -3.29 -11.70 -5.85
CA VAL A 26 -1.85 -11.71 -6.16
C VAL A 26 -1.14 -10.60 -5.40
N LEU A 27 -1.53 -9.35 -5.58
CA LEU A 27 -0.84 -8.25 -4.90
C LEU A 27 -0.94 -8.39 -3.38
N PHE A 28 -2.14 -8.42 -2.84
CA PHE A 28 -2.32 -8.50 -1.39
C PHE A 28 -2.22 -9.91 -0.85
N GLY A 29 -2.80 -10.88 -1.54
CA GLY A 29 -2.81 -12.27 -1.11
C GLY A 29 -1.45 -12.94 -1.17
N GLU A 30 -0.59 -12.59 -2.12
CA GLU A 30 0.71 -13.21 -2.30
C GLU A 30 1.86 -12.26 -1.98
N VAL A 31 1.91 -11.07 -2.59
CA VAL A 31 3.06 -10.17 -2.43
C VAL A 31 3.09 -9.55 -1.03
N TRP A 32 2.00 -8.91 -0.61
CA TRP A 32 1.93 -8.30 0.72
C TRP A 32 1.97 -9.33 1.85
N SER A 33 1.64 -10.56 1.57
CA SER A 33 1.62 -11.63 2.59
C SER A 33 3.00 -12.22 2.88
N ARG A 34 4.03 -11.79 2.17
CA ARG A 34 5.42 -12.25 2.38
C ARG A 34 6.08 -11.49 3.52
N GLU A 35 5.48 -11.57 4.69
CA GLU A 35 5.88 -10.78 5.86
C GLU A 35 7.24 -11.17 6.43
N ASP A 36 7.63 -12.41 6.27
CA ASP A 36 8.93 -12.92 6.73
C ASP A 36 10.10 -12.45 5.85
N THR A 37 9.81 -12.03 4.63
CA THR A 37 10.84 -11.49 3.74
C THR A 37 10.94 -9.97 3.87
N LEU A 38 9.79 -9.28 3.96
CA LEU A 38 9.73 -7.84 4.16
C LEU A 38 8.46 -7.54 4.97
N SER A 39 8.60 -6.84 6.08
CA SER A 39 7.49 -6.56 6.98
C SER A 39 6.40 -5.72 6.32
N LEU A 40 5.18 -5.81 6.84
CA LEU A 40 4.07 -4.95 6.40
C LEU A 40 4.40 -3.48 6.61
N ARG A 41 5.10 -3.16 7.71
CA ARG A 41 5.53 -1.79 8.00
C ARG A 41 6.44 -1.27 6.89
N ASP A 42 7.46 -2.03 6.53
CA ASP A 42 8.41 -1.63 5.50
C ASP A 42 7.76 -1.58 4.10
N ARG A 43 6.83 -2.50 3.81
CA ARG A 43 6.07 -2.46 2.55
C ARG A 43 5.24 -1.18 2.46
N SER A 44 4.60 -0.77 3.55
CA SER A 44 3.83 0.47 3.59
C SER A 44 4.73 1.68 3.36
N LEU A 45 5.91 1.70 3.97
CA LEU A 45 6.87 2.78 3.79
C LEU A 45 7.31 2.89 2.33
N VAL A 46 7.69 1.76 1.72
CA VAL A 46 8.09 1.72 0.32
C VAL A 46 6.94 2.18 -0.59
N THR A 47 5.72 1.75 -0.30
CA THR A 47 4.55 2.10 -1.10
C THR A 47 4.27 3.61 -1.05
N VAL A 48 4.27 4.20 0.13
CA VAL A 48 4.02 5.64 0.30
C VAL A 48 5.09 6.46 -0.43
N VAL A 49 6.35 6.10 -0.27
CA VAL A 49 7.45 6.81 -0.93
C VAL A 49 7.36 6.66 -2.45
N SER A 50 7.07 5.45 -2.93
CA SER A 50 6.96 5.18 -4.37
C SER A 50 5.84 5.99 -5.01
N LEU A 51 4.68 6.06 -4.35
CA LEU A 51 3.54 6.84 -4.84
C LEU A 51 3.85 8.34 -4.87
N MET A 52 4.44 8.85 -3.80
CA MET A 52 4.82 10.25 -3.71
C MET A 52 5.84 10.62 -4.80
N ALA A 53 6.85 9.80 -4.99
CA ALA A 53 7.91 10.05 -5.97
C ALA A 53 7.38 10.11 -7.41
N GLN A 54 6.30 9.41 -7.69
CA GLN A 54 5.63 9.40 -8.99
C GLN A 54 4.58 10.50 -9.13
N GLY A 55 4.33 11.28 -8.08
CA GLY A 55 3.28 12.29 -8.08
C GLY A 55 1.87 11.71 -7.92
N LEU A 56 1.75 10.45 -7.50
CA LEU A 56 0.47 9.77 -7.33
C LEU A 56 -0.06 9.99 -5.92
N VAL A 57 -0.65 11.16 -5.69
CA VAL A 57 -1.11 11.59 -4.36
C VAL A 57 -2.64 11.68 -4.29
N ASP A 58 -3.32 10.73 -4.90
CA ASP A 58 -4.77 10.62 -4.97
C ASP A 58 -5.34 9.74 -3.84
N SER A 59 -6.52 9.16 -4.07
CA SER A 59 -7.18 8.29 -3.08
C SER A 59 -6.35 7.05 -2.74
N SER A 60 -5.59 6.52 -3.69
CA SER A 60 -4.70 5.39 -3.44
C SER A 60 -3.61 5.77 -2.44
N PHE A 61 -3.01 6.94 -2.58
CA PHE A 61 -2.02 7.45 -1.64
C PHE A 61 -2.62 7.60 -0.24
N GLN A 62 -3.83 8.16 -0.14
CA GLN A 62 -4.53 8.31 1.14
C GLN A 62 -4.77 6.95 1.80
N TYR A 63 -5.21 5.97 1.02
CA TYR A 63 -5.42 4.61 1.50
C TYR A 63 -4.12 4.03 2.08
N HIS A 64 -3.02 4.18 1.37
CA HIS A 64 -1.73 3.64 1.82
C HIS A 64 -1.14 4.39 3.01
N LEU A 65 -1.44 5.68 3.17
CA LEU A 65 -1.09 6.42 4.39
C LEU A 65 -1.83 5.84 5.60
N MET A 66 -3.11 5.53 5.46
CA MET A 66 -3.90 4.92 6.53
C MET A 66 -3.38 3.52 6.86
N THR A 67 -3.04 2.74 5.85
CA THR A 67 -2.47 1.41 6.02
C THR A 67 -1.11 1.48 6.71
N ALA A 68 -0.29 2.46 6.35
CA ALA A 68 1.00 2.67 7.00
C ALA A 68 0.83 2.93 8.50
N LYS A 69 -0.17 3.72 8.88
CA LYS A 69 -0.49 3.95 10.29
C LYS A 69 -0.86 2.64 11.00
N LYS A 70 -1.71 1.83 10.38
CA LYS A 70 -2.09 0.52 10.93
C LYS A 70 -0.89 -0.40 11.10
N ASN A 71 0.06 -0.31 10.19
CA ASN A 71 1.25 -1.16 10.19
C ASN A 71 2.39 -0.62 11.06
N GLY A 72 2.11 0.42 11.85
CA GLY A 72 3.02 0.88 12.89
C GLY A 72 3.91 2.07 12.55
N ILE A 73 3.70 2.71 11.40
CA ILE A 73 4.44 3.93 11.06
C ILE A 73 3.73 5.11 11.74
N THR A 74 4.46 5.87 12.53
CA THR A 74 3.89 6.99 13.25
C THR A 74 3.71 8.22 12.37
N LYS A 75 2.87 9.15 12.83
CA LYS A 75 2.67 10.42 12.15
C LYS A 75 3.99 11.19 11.99
N THR A 76 4.80 11.20 13.04
CA THR A 76 6.10 11.86 13.01
C THR A 76 7.04 11.23 11.99
N GLU A 77 7.05 9.90 11.94
CA GLU A 77 7.86 9.17 10.96
C GLU A 77 7.40 9.46 9.52
N ILE A 78 6.09 9.47 9.27
CA ILE A 78 5.58 9.80 7.94
C ILE A 78 6.00 11.20 7.52
N ALA A 79 5.86 12.18 8.40
CA ALA A 79 6.27 13.56 8.12
C ALA A 79 7.76 13.63 7.76
N GLU A 80 8.60 12.91 8.52
CA GLU A 80 10.04 12.88 8.26
C GLU A 80 10.38 12.17 6.94
N ILE A 81 9.71 11.06 6.66
CA ILE A 81 9.90 10.30 5.42
C ILE A 81 9.57 11.17 4.20
N LEU A 82 8.42 11.85 4.23
CA LEU A 82 8.02 12.73 3.12
C LEU A 82 8.94 13.93 2.98
N THR A 83 9.38 14.50 4.09
CA THR A 83 10.34 15.60 4.09
C THR A 83 11.64 15.19 3.42
N HIS A 84 12.18 14.04 3.79
CA HIS A 84 13.41 13.51 3.20
C HIS A 84 13.22 13.20 1.71
N ALA A 85 12.18 12.49 1.36
CA ALA A 85 11.91 12.04 0.00
C ALA A 85 11.70 13.22 -0.97
N ALA A 86 11.20 14.35 -0.49
CA ALA A 86 10.95 15.54 -1.30
C ALA A 86 12.22 16.10 -1.97
N PHE A 87 13.40 15.75 -1.48
CA PHE A 87 14.67 16.23 -2.02
C PHE A 87 15.24 15.30 -3.10
N TYR A 88 14.61 14.20 -3.36
CA TYR A 88 15.09 13.18 -4.29
C TYR A 88 14.04 12.81 -5.34
#